data_a1965a6512ce2aaddfe668145f7d7bb5
#
_entry.id   a1965a6512ce2aaddfe668145f7d7bb5
#
_cell.length_a   1.000
_cell.length_b   1.000
_cell.length_c   1.000
_cell.angle_alpha   90.00
_cell.angle_beta   90.00
_cell.angle_gamma   90.00
#
_symmetry.space_group_name_H-M   'P 1'
#
loop_
_entity.id
_entity.type
_entity.pdbx_description
1 polymer ?
#
loop_
_entity_poly.entity_id
_entity_poly.type
_entity_poly.pdbx_seq_one_letter_code
_entity_poly.pdbx_strand_id
1 'polypeptide(L)'
;GPGVCLKSEAMNLAVITELPLVVLDVQRGGPSTGLPTKSEQTDLLQALFGRNGESPMPVIAASSPTNCFDAAYMASKIALEHMTPVVLLTDGFVANGSGAWKLPKLADYPAITPPYVTPEMKDNYTPYKRNPETGVRYWAIPGQEGYMHILGGLEKDSNTGAISTDPENHNLMCHLRAEKVAKIPVPDVEVQGCADDADLLIVGFG
;
A
#
# COMPACT_ATOMS: atom_id res chain seq x y z
N GLY A 1 -16.33 -1.86 3.22
CA GLY A 1 -16.58 -1.97 4.67
C GLY A 1 -16.37 -3.38 5.20
N PRO A 2 -17.39 -4.27 5.22
CA PRO A 2 -17.27 -5.56 5.91
C PRO A 2 -16.17 -6.47 5.34
N GLY A 3 -15.92 -6.43 4.04
CA GLY A 3 -14.82 -7.18 3.44
C GLY A 3 -13.45 -6.76 3.99
N VAL A 4 -13.22 -5.47 4.11
CA VAL A 4 -11.99 -4.89 4.69
C VAL A 4 -11.89 -5.25 6.17
N CYS A 5 -12.98 -5.15 6.95
CA CYS A 5 -13.02 -5.59 8.35
C CYS A 5 -12.54 -7.04 8.52
N LEU A 6 -13.04 -7.94 7.68
CA LEU A 6 -12.71 -9.36 7.72
C LEU A 6 -11.27 -9.66 7.26
N LYS A 7 -10.58 -8.71 6.65
CA LYS A 7 -9.20 -8.83 6.16
C LYS A 7 -8.20 -7.95 6.91
N SER A 8 -8.61 -7.28 7.98
CA SER A 8 -7.73 -6.43 8.79
C SER A 8 -6.49 -7.16 9.27
N GLU A 9 -6.62 -8.42 9.71
CA GLU A 9 -5.48 -9.24 10.12
C GLU A 9 -4.52 -9.53 8.96
N ALA A 10 -5.01 -9.89 7.79
CA ALA A 10 -4.17 -10.13 6.62
C ALA A 10 -3.39 -8.87 6.18
N MET A 11 -4.02 -7.69 6.29
CA MET A 11 -3.35 -6.42 6.04
C MET A 11 -2.26 -6.13 7.08
N ASN A 12 -2.55 -6.35 8.37
CA ASN A 12 -1.57 -6.19 9.44
C ASN A 12 -0.40 -7.17 9.30
N LEU A 13 -0.68 -8.41 8.93
CA LEU A 13 0.37 -9.38 8.64
C LEU A 13 1.27 -8.90 7.48
N ALA A 14 0.70 -8.34 6.43
CA ALA A 14 1.47 -7.78 5.33
C ALA A 14 2.31 -6.56 5.75
N VAL A 15 1.80 -5.72 6.66
CA VAL A 15 2.56 -4.60 7.23
C VAL A 15 3.75 -5.10 8.06
N ILE A 16 3.53 -6.01 9.01
CA ILE A 16 4.62 -6.46 9.92
C ILE A 16 5.65 -7.33 9.21
N THR A 17 5.25 -8.09 8.21
CA THR A 17 6.18 -8.89 7.38
C THR A 17 6.81 -8.09 6.26
N GLU A 18 6.32 -6.88 6.02
CA GLU A 18 6.72 -6.01 4.92
C GLU A 18 6.68 -6.75 3.58
N LEU A 19 5.51 -7.28 3.25
CA LEU A 19 5.23 -7.96 2.00
C LEU A 19 4.27 -7.15 1.12
N PRO A 20 4.44 -7.19 -0.21
CA PRO A 20 3.54 -6.50 -1.11
C PRO A 20 2.16 -7.14 -1.12
N LEU A 21 1.12 -6.30 -1.06
CA LEU A 21 -0.27 -6.69 -1.17
C LEU A 21 -1.07 -5.51 -1.72
N VAL A 22 -1.98 -5.74 -2.65
CA VAL A 22 -2.98 -4.74 -3.05
C VAL A 22 -4.35 -5.22 -2.62
N VAL A 23 -5.04 -4.39 -1.85
CA VAL A 23 -6.42 -4.64 -1.40
C VAL A 23 -7.33 -3.67 -2.13
N LEU A 24 -8.16 -4.21 -3.02
CA LEU A 24 -9.19 -3.43 -3.70
C LEU A 24 -10.47 -3.38 -2.82
N ASP A 25 -10.85 -2.18 -2.42
CA ASP A 25 -12.09 -1.93 -1.68
C ASP A 25 -13.07 -1.16 -2.55
N VAL A 26 -14.13 -1.84 -2.96
CA VAL A 26 -15.23 -1.25 -3.72
C VAL A 26 -16.30 -0.80 -2.72
N GLN A 27 -16.28 0.48 -2.38
CA GLN A 27 -17.15 1.07 -1.35
C GLN A 27 -18.61 1.13 -1.80
N ARG A 28 -19.50 0.96 -0.84
CA ARG A 28 -20.93 1.20 -1.00
C ARG A 28 -21.56 1.64 0.32
N GLY A 29 -22.80 2.13 0.27
CA GLY A 29 -23.51 2.58 1.46
C GLY A 29 -23.51 1.56 2.59
N GLY A 30 -23.06 2.00 3.76
CA GLY A 30 -23.03 1.25 5.02
C GLY A 30 -24.24 1.55 5.91
N PRO A 31 -24.19 1.14 7.22
CA PRO A 31 -23.22 0.24 7.85
C PRO A 31 -23.41 -1.24 7.49
N SER A 32 -22.44 -2.10 7.87
CA SER A 32 -22.39 -3.53 7.55
C SER A 32 -22.50 -3.76 6.04
N THR A 33 -23.31 -4.71 5.58
CA THR A 33 -23.55 -4.95 4.16
C THR A 33 -24.37 -3.84 3.48
N GLY A 34 -24.94 -2.96 4.25
CA GLY A 34 -25.52 -1.67 3.86
C GLY A 34 -26.52 -1.71 2.73
N LEU A 35 -26.40 -0.76 1.82
CA LEU A 35 -27.29 -0.54 0.69
C LEU A 35 -26.69 -1.11 -0.60
N PRO A 36 -27.18 -2.24 -1.11
CA PRO A 36 -26.72 -2.79 -2.38
C PRO A 36 -26.86 -1.77 -3.51
N THR A 37 -25.87 -1.69 -4.39
CA THR A 37 -25.88 -0.82 -5.57
C THR A 37 -25.94 0.70 -5.30
N LYS A 38 -25.81 1.13 -4.05
CA LYS A 38 -25.80 2.56 -3.70
C LYS A 38 -24.39 3.02 -3.42
N SER A 39 -23.94 4.00 -4.20
CA SER A 39 -22.61 4.58 -4.10
C SER A 39 -22.47 5.41 -2.83
N GLU A 40 -21.42 5.16 -2.09
CA GLU A 40 -21.02 5.93 -0.92
C GLU A 40 -19.51 5.71 -0.67
N GLN A 41 -18.83 6.72 -0.15
CA GLN A 41 -17.39 6.68 0.14
C GLN A 41 -17.16 6.68 1.64
N THR A 42 -17.50 5.58 2.32
CA THR A 42 -17.52 5.48 3.78
C THR A 42 -16.30 4.79 4.39
N ASP A 43 -15.43 4.18 3.57
CA ASP A 43 -14.40 3.28 4.06
C ASP A 43 -13.01 3.93 4.20
N LEU A 44 -12.85 5.23 3.85
CA LEU A 44 -11.56 5.92 3.90
C LEU A 44 -10.90 5.86 5.29
N LEU A 45 -11.62 6.24 6.34
CA LEU A 45 -11.08 6.25 7.69
C LEU A 45 -10.79 4.83 8.21
N GLN A 46 -11.59 3.85 7.79
CA GLN A 46 -11.33 2.45 8.07
C GLN A 46 -10.06 1.97 7.37
N ALA A 47 -9.88 2.33 6.09
CA ALA A 47 -8.68 2.01 5.34
C ALA A 47 -7.42 2.64 5.93
N LEU A 48 -7.51 3.87 6.45
CA LEU A 48 -6.39 4.58 7.06
C LEU A 48 -6.10 4.10 8.49
N PHE A 49 -7.12 3.91 9.31
CA PHE A 49 -6.97 3.77 10.77
C PHE A 49 -7.64 2.53 11.37
N GLY A 50 -8.39 1.74 10.59
CA GLY A 50 -9.21 0.63 11.10
C GLY A 50 -8.46 -0.67 11.38
N ARG A 51 -7.22 -0.59 11.88
CA ARG A 51 -6.38 -1.76 12.22
C ARG A 51 -5.76 -1.60 13.60
N ASN A 52 -5.25 -2.71 14.17
CA ASN A 52 -4.55 -2.67 15.45
C ASN A 52 -3.08 -2.27 15.29
N GLY A 53 -2.52 -1.65 16.30
CA GLY A 53 -1.12 -1.21 16.36
C GLY A 53 -0.78 -0.13 15.33
N GLU A 54 0.51 0.16 15.23
CA GLU A 54 1.08 1.07 14.25
C GLU A 54 1.17 0.37 12.89
N SER A 55 0.14 0.56 12.07
CA SER A 55 -0.03 -0.13 10.79
C SER A 55 -0.13 0.85 9.62
N PRO A 56 0.95 1.58 9.31
CA PRO A 56 0.96 2.55 8.21
C PRO A 56 0.90 1.83 6.86
N MET A 57 0.05 2.34 5.96
CA MET A 57 -0.01 1.89 4.59
C MET A 57 -0.57 2.96 3.67
N PRO A 58 -0.16 3.01 2.40
CA PRO A 58 -0.73 3.90 1.42
C PRO A 58 -2.19 3.54 1.12
N VAL A 59 -3.00 4.59 0.92
CA VAL A 59 -4.38 4.47 0.44
C VAL A 59 -4.50 5.32 -0.82
N ILE A 60 -4.93 4.71 -1.90
CA ILE A 60 -5.12 5.35 -3.21
C ILE A 60 -6.60 5.27 -3.55
N ALA A 61 -7.15 6.31 -4.16
CA ALA A 61 -8.51 6.28 -4.68
C ALA A 61 -8.50 6.48 -6.21
N ALA A 62 -9.27 5.66 -6.92
CA ALA A 62 -9.51 5.87 -8.33
C ALA A 62 -10.55 6.98 -8.50
N SER A 63 -10.28 7.95 -9.36
CA SER A 63 -11.10 9.15 -9.55
C SER A 63 -12.21 9.00 -10.61
N SER A 64 -12.11 7.97 -11.45
CA SER A 64 -13.08 7.72 -12.52
C SER A 64 -12.99 6.27 -13.01
N PRO A 65 -14.01 5.76 -13.74
CA PRO A 65 -13.92 4.45 -14.38
C PRO A 65 -12.70 4.30 -15.32
N THR A 66 -12.32 5.36 -15.99
CA THR A 66 -11.18 5.36 -16.92
C THR A 66 -9.83 5.43 -16.21
N ASN A 67 -9.79 5.92 -14.96
CA ASN A 67 -8.59 5.99 -14.15
C ASN A 67 -8.30 4.69 -13.37
N CYS A 68 -9.25 3.76 -13.32
CA CYS A 68 -9.08 2.52 -12.52
C CYS A 68 -7.82 1.72 -12.90
N PHE A 69 -7.46 1.69 -14.18
CA PHE A 69 -6.27 0.96 -14.64
C PHE A 69 -4.99 1.62 -14.10
N ASP A 70 -4.88 2.94 -14.23
CA ASP A 70 -3.72 3.70 -13.78
C ASP A 70 -3.56 3.60 -12.25
N ALA A 71 -4.68 3.71 -11.51
CA ALA A 71 -4.69 3.57 -10.06
C ALA A 71 -4.27 2.15 -9.62
N ALA A 72 -4.73 1.11 -10.31
CA ALA A 72 -4.33 -0.27 -10.02
C ALA A 72 -2.85 -0.53 -10.35
N TYR A 73 -2.36 0.04 -11.46
CA TYR A 73 -0.95 -0.02 -11.81
C TYR A 73 -0.07 0.67 -10.76
N MET A 74 -0.44 1.88 -10.35
CA MET A 74 0.26 2.63 -9.32
C MET A 74 0.24 1.90 -7.97
N ALA A 75 -0.90 1.37 -7.55
CA ALA A 75 -1.01 0.58 -6.32
C ALA A 75 -0.08 -0.64 -6.34
N SER A 76 -0.02 -1.34 -7.48
CA SER A 76 0.85 -2.50 -7.67
C SER A 76 2.33 -2.11 -7.64
N LYS A 77 2.68 -1.00 -8.32
CA LYS A 77 4.04 -0.47 -8.32
C LYS A 77 4.49 -0.10 -6.91
N ILE A 78 3.69 0.67 -6.19
CA ILE A 78 4.00 1.06 -4.80
C ILE A 78 4.16 -0.19 -3.92
N ALA A 79 3.23 -1.13 -3.98
CA ALA A 79 3.28 -2.33 -3.16
C ALA A 79 4.58 -3.12 -3.38
N LEU A 80 4.96 -3.34 -4.63
CA LEU A 80 6.12 -4.13 -5.00
C LEU A 80 7.45 -3.42 -4.74
N GLU A 81 7.55 -2.13 -5.02
CA GLU A 81 8.80 -1.37 -4.87
C GLU A 81 9.06 -0.96 -3.42
N HIS A 82 8.00 -0.74 -2.64
CA HIS A 82 8.14 -0.34 -1.24
C HIS A 82 7.88 -1.46 -0.22
N MET A 83 7.63 -2.69 -0.68
CA MET A 83 7.41 -3.85 0.18
C MET A 83 6.38 -3.54 1.27
N THR A 84 5.18 -3.12 0.86
CA THR A 84 4.11 -2.68 1.76
C THR A 84 2.74 -3.01 1.17
N PRO A 85 1.73 -3.29 1.98
CA PRO A 85 0.37 -3.34 1.47
C PRO A 85 -0.11 -1.95 1.04
N VAL A 86 -1.00 -1.92 0.05
CA VAL A 86 -1.67 -0.73 -0.46
C VAL A 86 -3.16 -0.99 -0.54
N VAL A 87 -3.98 -0.07 -0.05
CA VAL A 87 -5.43 -0.11 -0.27
C VAL A 87 -5.78 0.76 -1.47
N LEU A 88 -6.48 0.18 -2.42
CA LEU A 88 -7.05 0.89 -3.57
C LEU A 88 -8.57 1.02 -3.36
N LEU A 89 -9.01 2.24 -3.12
CA LEU A 89 -10.43 2.58 -2.97
C LEU A 89 -11.06 2.85 -4.33
N THR A 90 -12.18 2.22 -4.58
CA THR A 90 -13.16 2.60 -5.59
C THR A 90 -14.53 2.67 -4.91
N ASP A 91 -15.56 2.99 -5.65
CA ASP A 91 -16.94 2.96 -5.15
C ASP A 91 -17.89 2.34 -6.19
N GLY A 92 -19.15 2.22 -5.82
CA GLY A 92 -20.17 1.63 -6.68
C GLY A 92 -20.38 2.39 -7.99
N PHE A 93 -20.09 3.69 -8.04
CA PHE A 93 -20.16 4.48 -9.27
C PHE A 93 -18.91 4.26 -10.15
N VAL A 94 -17.74 4.41 -9.58
CA VAL A 94 -16.46 4.26 -10.31
C VAL A 94 -16.29 2.83 -10.84
N ALA A 95 -16.60 1.82 -10.03
CA ALA A 95 -16.40 0.42 -10.41
C ALA A 95 -17.45 -0.13 -11.41
N ASN A 96 -18.65 0.45 -11.46
CA ASN A 96 -19.71 0.04 -12.38
C ASN A 96 -19.97 1.05 -13.49
N GLY A 97 -19.33 2.21 -13.44
CA GLY A 97 -19.42 3.22 -14.46
C GLY A 97 -18.72 2.82 -15.76
N SER A 98 -19.00 3.56 -16.81
CA SER A 98 -18.34 3.40 -18.10
C SER A 98 -17.87 4.76 -18.62
N GLY A 99 -16.79 4.75 -19.38
CA GLY A 99 -16.24 5.93 -20.02
C GLY A 99 -15.48 5.58 -21.29
N ALA A 100 -15.31 6.53 -22.19
CA ALA A 100 -14.43 6.36 -23.31
C ALA A 100 -12.98 6.23 -22.82
N TRP A 101 -12.35 5.11 -23.13
CA TRP A 101 -11.01 4.79 -22.65
C TRP A 101 -10.12 4.30 -23.80
N LYS A 102 -8.95 4.91 -23.91
CA LYS A 102 -7.94 4.49 -24.86
C LYS A 102 -7.09 3.39 -24.23
N LEU A 103 -6.99 2.25 -24.87
CA LEU A 103 -6.12 1.15 -24.43
C LEU A 103 -4.69 1.68 -24.22
N PRO A 104 -4.16 1.57 -23.00
CA PRO A 104 -2.81 2.04 -22.71
C PRO A 104 -1.77 1.15 -23.38
N LYS A 105 -0.63 1.72 -23.70
CA LYS A 105 0.55 0.94 -24.10
C LYS A 105 1.39 0.72 -22.84
N LEU A 106 1.71 -0.52 -22.54
CA LEU A 106 2.55 -0.86 -21.38
C LEU A 106 3.91 -0.16 -21.41
N ALA A 107 4.42 0.16 -22.60
CA ALA A 107 5.67 0.91 -22.75
C ALA A 107 5.58 2.37 -22.24
N ASP A 108 4.38 2.91 -22.09
CA ASP A 108 4.17 4.27 -21.58
C ASP A 108 4.18 4.30 -20.03
N TYR A 109 4.17 3.14 -19.37
CA TYR A 109 4.20 3.04 -17.92
C TYR A 109 5.61 2.82 -17.40
N PRO A 110 5.98 3.47 -16.28
CA PRO A 110 7.27 3.24 -15.65
C PRO A 110 7.40 1.78 -15.21
N ALA A 111 8.56 1.17 -15.45
CA ALA A 111 8.79 -0.20 -15.04
C ALA A 111 8.58 -0.38 -13.53
N ILE A 112 8.09 -1.55 -13.13
CA ILE A 112 8.01 -1.95 -11.73
C ILE A 112 9.31 -2.68 -11.38
N THR A 113 10.05 -2.15 -10.42
CA THR A 113 11.40 -2.63 -10.04
C THR A 113 11.44 -3.02 -8.55
N PRO A 114 10.95 -4.22 -8.18
CA PRO A 114 11.01 -4.67 -6.80
C PRO A 114 12.45 -4.75 -6.29
N PRO A 115 12.70 -4.50 -5.01
CA PRO A 115 14.05 -4.47 -4.42
C PRO A 115 14.60 -5.89 -4.19
N TYR A 116 14.73 -6.66 -5.25
CA TYR A 116 15.24 -8.02 -5.16
C TYR A 116 16.68 -8.04 -4.65
N VAL A 117 17.02 -9.10 -3.90
CA VAL A 117 18.41 -9.37 -3.52
C VAL A 117 19.26 -9.63 -4.76
N THR A 118 20.50 -9.18 -4.73
CA THR A 118 21.49 -9.45 -5.80
C THR A 118 22.48 -10.51 -5.36
N PRO A 119 23.17 -11.22 -6.28
CA PRO A 119 24.15 -12.25 -5.92
C PRO A 119 25.22 -11.77 -4.95
N GLU A 120 25.61 -10.52 -5.03
CA GLU A 120 26.65 -9.90 -4.17
C GLU A 120 26.19 -9.73 -2.72
N MET A 121 24.90 -9.79 -2.46
CA MET A 121 24.33 -9.69 -1.11
C MET A 121 24.35 -11.02 -0.36
N LYS A 122 24.65 -12.15 -1.02
CA LYS A 122 24.48 -13.51 -0.47
C LYS A 122 25.18 -13.70 0.87
N ASP A 123 26.39 -13.25 1.01
CA ASP A 123 27.22 -13.46 2.22
C ASP A 123 26.82 -12.53 3.38
N ASN A 124 26.12 -11.44 3.10
CA ASN A 124 25.76 -10.41 4.07
C ASN A 124 24.23 -10.12 4.09
N TYR A 125 23.43 -11.04 3.59
CA TYR A 125 21.98 -10.88 3.58
C TYR A 125 21.40 -11.18 4.97
N THR A 126 20.54 -10.27 5.40
CA THR A 126 19.62 -10.48 6.52
C THR A 126 18.23 -10.03 6.10
N PRO A 127 17.15 -10.67 6.60
CA PRO A 127 15.79 -10.45 6.11
C PRO A 127 15.28 -9.01 6.18
N TYR A 128 15.77 -8.25 7.17
CA TYR A 128 15.38 -6.85 7.38
C TYR A 128 16.48 -5.83 7.06
N LYS A 129 17.55 -6.29 6.40
CA LYS A 129 18.52 -5.35 5.81
C LYS A 129 17.82 -4.42 4.84
N ARG A 130 17.95 -3.11 5.07
CA ARG A 130 17.23 -2.08 4.35
C ARG A 130 18.14 -1.27 3.43
N ASN A 131 17.56 -0.80 2.35
CA ASN A 131 18.16 0.27 1.58
C ASN A 131 18.14 1.56 2.44
N PRO A 132 19.29 2.23 2.66
CA PRO A 132 19.35 3.38 3.56
C PRO A 132 18.58 4.61 3.06
N GLU A 133 18.40 4.75 1.76
CA GLU A 133 17.68 5.87 1.16
C GLU A 133 16.18 5.70 1.27
N THR A 134 15.67 4.53 0.87
CA THR A 134 14.23 4.26 0.80
C THR A 134 13.65 3.67 2.07
N GLY A 135 14.48 3.07 2.92
CA GLY A 135 14.03 2.30 4.09
C GLY A 135 13.40 0.95 3.75
N VAL A 136 13.39 0.56 2.47
CA VAL A 136 12.78 -0.69 2.00
C VAL A 136 13.74 -1.86 2.22
N ARG A 137 13.23 -2.97 2.75
CA ARG A 137 14.02 -4.18 2.89
C ARG A 137 14.23 -4.87 1.53
N TYR A 138 15.34 -5.55 1.37
CA TYR A 138 15.59 -6.35 0.17
C TYR A 138 14.77 -7.65 0.20
N TRP A 139 14.24 -8.02 -0.96
CA TRP A 139 13.33 -9.16 -1.11
C TRP A 139 14.05 -10.38 -1.70
N ALA A 140 14.27 -11.39 -0.87
CA ALA A 140 14.67 -12.72 -1.33
C ALA A 140 13.41 -13.54 -1.65
N ILE A 141 13.30 -14.02 -2.88
CA ILE A 141 12.15 -14.80 -3.33
C ILE A 141 12.25 -16.21 -2.74
N PRO A 142 11.14 -16.81 -2.24
CA PRO A 142 11.12 -18.17 -1.77
C PRO A 142 11.69 -19.15 -2.81
N GLY A 143 12.60 -20.03 -2.38
CA GLY A 143 13.31 -20.98 -3.25
C GLY A 143 14.64 -20.46 -3.80
N GLN A 144 14.99 -19.21 -3.58
CA GLN A 144 16.30 -18.67 -4.00
C GLN A 144 17.41 -19.20 -3.10
N GLU A 145 18.37 -19.91 -3.69
CA GLU A 145 19.46 -20.56 -2.97
C GLU A 145 20.37 -19.57 -2.23
N GLY A 146 20.64 -19.85 -0.96
CA GLY A 146 21.51 -19.03 -0.11
C GLY A 146 20.82 -17.86 0.60
N TYR A 147 19.49 -17.67 0.39
CA TYR A 147 18.71 -16.61 1.03
C TYR A 147 17.59 -17.15 1.93
N MET A 148 17.72 -18.39 2.38
CA MET A 148 16.73 -19.02 3.25
C MET A 148 16.59 -18.26 4.57
N HIS A 149 15.36 -17.90 4.93
CA HIS A 149 15.06 -17.18 6.17
C HIS A 149 13.60 -17.42 6.58
N ILE A 150 13.27 -17.02 7.79
CA ILE A 150 11.90 -17.09 8.33
C ILE A 150 11.31 -15.70 8.40
N LEU A 151 10.07 -15.55 7.91
CA LEU A 151 9.22 -14.38 8.13
C LEU A 151 7.96 -14.82 8.87
N GLY A 152 7.59 -14.08 9.90
CA GLY A 152 6.40 -14.37 10.69
C GLY A 152 5.72 -13.10 11.20
N GLY A 153 4.53 -13.25 11.77
CA GLY A 153 3.69 -12.15 12.26
C GLY A 153 4.11 -11.58 13.61
N LEU A 154 5.10 -12.16 14.29
CA LEU A 154 5.64 -11.59 15.52
C LEU A 154 6.62 -10.46 15.21
N GLU A 155 6.86 -9.57 16.19
CA GLU A 155 7.90 -8.55 16.04
C GLU A 155 9.29 -9.19 15.95
N LYS A 156 10.13 -8.58 15.14
CA LYS A 156 11.43 -9.10 14.75
C LYS A 156 12.53 -8.06 14.97
N ASP A 157 13.71 -8.55 15.25
CA ASP A 157 14.91 -7.72 15.26
C ASP A 157 15.08 -6.98 13.94
N SER A 158 15.45 -5.71 14.03
CA SER A 158 15.50 -4.76 12.92
C SER A 158 16.46 -5.14 11.78
N ASN A 159 17.33 -6.10 11.99
CA ASN A 159 18.31 -6.56 11.01
C ASN A 159 18.19 -8.06 10.74
N THR A 160 18.30 -8.88 11.79
CA THR A 160 18.40 -10.34 11.66
C THR A 160 17.09 -11.03 11.33
N GLY A 161 15.95 -10.40 11.66
CA GLY A 161 14.63 -11.01 11.52
C GLY A 161 14.31 -12.08 12.59
N ALA A 162 15.15 -12.26 13.59
CA ALA A 162 14.84 -13.09 14.74
C ALA A 162 13.70 -12.49 15.57
N ILE A 163 12.88 -13.35 16.18
CA ILE A 163 11.80 -12.87 17.07
C ILE A 163 12.42 -12.04 18.19
N SER A 164 11.86 -10.85 18.43
CA SER A 164 12.32 -9.92 19.45
C SER A 164 11.14 -9.43 20.29
N THR A 165 11.31 -9.43 21.61
CA THR A 165 10.38 -8.85 22.58
C THR A 165 10.95 -7.59 23.23
N ASP A 166 12.09 -7.12 22.72
CA ASP A 166 12.72 -5.90 23.19
C ASP A 166 11.89 -4.66 22.82
N PRO A 167 11.49 -3.84 23.81
CA PRO A 167 10.66 -2.66 23.57
C PRO A 167 11.37 -1.57 22.75
N GLU A 168 12.69 -1.44 22.87
CA GLU A 168 13.45 -0.46 22.07
C GLU A 168 13.49 -0.86 20.61
N ASN A 169 13.69 -2.16 20.32
CA ASN A 169 13.61 -2.70 18.97
C ASN A 169 12.19 -2.57 18.39
N HIS A 170 11.14 -2.82 19.20
CA HIS A 170 9.77 -2.63 18.73
C HIS A 170 9.51 -1.16 18.35
N ASN A 171 9.89 -0.22 19.18
CA ASN A 171 9.78 1.21 18.87
C ASN A 171 10.54 1.57 17.57
N LEU A 172 11.76 1.07 17.42
CA LEU A 172 12.54 1.27 16.20
C LEU A 172 11.82 0.71 14.97
N MET A 173 11.29 -0.51 15.04
CA MET A 173 10.59 -1.15 13.90
C MET A 173 9.31 -0.39 13.52
N CYS A 174 8.55 0.14 14.49
CA CYS A 174 7.40 1.00 14.21
C CYS A 174 7.81 2.25 13.43
N HIS A 175 8.88 2.93 13.85
CA HIS A 175 9.41 4.10 13.14
C HIS A 175 9.91 3.76 11.74
N LEU A 176 10.68 2.68 11.58
CA LEU A 176 11.20 2.27 10.27
C LEU A 176 10.08 1.96 9.27
N ARG A 177 8.99 1.31 9.72
CA ARG A 177 7.82 1.05 8.86
C ARG A 177 7.10 2.34 8.48
N ALA A 178 6.94 3.27 9.44
CA ALA A 178 6.30 4.56 9.19
C ALA A 178 7.12 5.45 8.25
N GLU A 179 8.42 5.56 8.48
CA GLU A 179 9.34 6.32 7.62
C GLU A 179 9.40 5.77 6.20
N LYS A 180 9.41 4.45 6.04
CA LYS A 180 9.35 3.81 4.71
C LYS A 180 8.11 4.25 3.94
N VAL A 181 6.94 4.24 4.58
CA VAL A 181 5.68 4.67 3.94
C VAL A 181 5.71 6.19 3.66
N ALA A 182 6.24 7.00 4.58
CA ALA A 182 6.35 8.45 4.40
C ALA A 182 7.29 8.86 3.25
N LYS A 183 8.24 7.99 2.87
CA LYS A 183 9.16 8.23 1.75
C LYS A 183 8.57 7.84 0.38
N ILE A 184 7.38 7.27 0.33
CA ILE A 184 6.74 6.92 -0.94
C ILE A 184 6.41 8.21 -1.69
N PRO A 185 6.87 8.36 -2.96
CA PRO A 185 6.54 9.53 -3.75
C PRO A 185 5.02 9.67 -3.94
N VAL A 186 4.48 10.82 -3.59
CA VAL A 186 3.07 11.16 -3.80
C VAL A 186 2.98 12.00 -5.08
N PRO A 187 2.10 11.63 -6.03
CA PRO A 187 1.87 12.46 -7.21
C PRO A 187 1.37 13.85 -6.82
N ASP A 188 1.69 14.84 -7.64
CA ASP A 188 1.14 16.18 -7.48
C ASP A 188 -0.40 16.14 -7.57
N VAL A 189 -1.04 16.95 -6.73
CA VAL A 189 -2.50 17.08 -6.74
C VAL A 189 -2.92 17.94 -7.92
N GLU A 190 -3.83 17.41 -8.73
CA GLU A 190 -4.43 18.19 -9.82
C GLU A 190 -5.48 19.15 -9.26
N VAL A 191 -5.26 20.45 -9.49
CA VAL A 191 -6.21 21.51 -9.10
C VAL A 191 -6.97 21.94 -10.34
N GLN A 192 -8.31 21.85 -10.30
CA GLN A 192 -9.18 22.30 -11.37
C GLN A 192 -9.86 23.62 -10.97
N GLY A 193 -9.94 24.57 -11.91
CA GLY A 193 -10.56 25.87 -11.72
C GLY A 193 -9.58 27.04 -11.64
N CYS A 194 -10.08 28.21 -11.30
CA CYS A 194 -9.26 29.42 -11.11
C CYS A 194 -8.69 29.46 -9.71
N ALA A 195 -7.37 29.27 -9.57
CA ALA A 195 -6.70 29.25 -8.28
C ALA A 195 -6.55 30.66 -7.67
N ASP A 196 -6.43 31.70 -8.51
CA ASP A 196 -6.06 33.05 -8.07
C ASP A 196 -7.22 33.86 -7.47
N ASP A 197 -8.47 33.54 -7.80
CA ASP A 197 -9.67 34.22 -7.35
C ASP A 197 -10.71 33.30 -6.69
N ALA A 198 -10.26 32.17 -6.13
CA ALA A 198 -11.18 31.20 -5.53
C ALA A 198 -11.57 31.60 -4.10
N ASP A 199 -12.87 31.83 -3.85
CA ASP A 199 -13.40 32.00 -2.49
C ASP A 199 -13.53 30.70 -1.70
N LEU A 200 -13.48 29.55 -2.37
CA LEU A 200 -13.66 28.23 -1.76
C LEU A 200 -12.79 27.19 -2.45
N LEU A 201 -12.06 26.42 -1.66
CA LEU A 201 -11.37 25.21 -2.09
C LEU A 201 -12.17 23.97 -1.66
N ILE A 202 -12.58 23.15 -2.63
CA ILE A 202 -13.20 21.86 -2.37
C ILE A 202 -12.13 20.77 -2.53
N VAL A 203 -11.92 19.98 -1.48
CA VAL A 203 -11.02 18.83 -1.49
C VAL A 203 -11.86 17.57 -1.45
N GLY A 204 -11.65 16.68 -2.41
CA GLY A 204 -12.35 15.41 -2.52
C GLY A 204 -11.43 14.28 -2.91
N PHE A 205 -11.94 13.05 -2.88
CA PHE A 205 -11.26 11.85 -3.36
C PHE A 205 -12.26 10.93 -4.08
N GLY A 206 -11.77 10.14 -5.04
CA GLY A 206 -12.59 9.18 -5.79
C GLY A 206 -13.38 9.77 -6.94
#